data_1a73fcf47dbfc2af62bbe7b65109e95b
#
_entry.id   1a73fcf47dbfc2af62bbe7b65109e95b
#
_cell.length_a   1.000
_cell.length_b   1.000
_cell.length_c   1.000
_cell.angle_alpha   90.00
_cell.angle_beta   90.00
_cell.angle_gamma   90.00
#
_symmetry.space_group_name_H-M   'P 1'
#
loop_
_entity.id
_entity.type
_entity.pdbx_description
1 polymer ?
#
loop_
_entity_poly.entity_id
_entity_poly.type
_entity_poly.pdbx_seq_one_letter_code
_entity_poly.pdbx_strand_id
1 'polypeptide(L)'
;MRKLVQCEMEWGETELSEEAVYDLFVIGGGINGCGIARDAVGRGYSVALAEMKDFASGTSSAATKLIHGGLRYLEHYEFRLVREALMEREILWAMAPHIIWPMRFVLPFHKGGIRPAWLIRLGLFLYDHL
;
A
#
# COMPACT_ATOMS: atom_id res chain seq x y z
N MET A 1 -22.64 -16.41 -7.71
CA MET A 1 -21.62 -16.20 -8.75
C MET A 1 -21.74 -14.73 -9.17
N ARG A 2 -21.00 -13.81 -8.53
CA ARG A 2 -21.11 -12.35 -8.76
C ARG A 2 -20.05 -11.95 -9.76
N LYS A 3 -20.48 -11.30 -10.85
CA LYS A 3 -19.61 -10.85 -11.94
C LYS A 3 -18.63 -9.77 -11.43
N LEU A 4 -17.36 -10.05 -11.57
CA LEU A 4 -16.33 -9.00 -11.64
C LEU A 4 -16.67 -8.16 -12.87
N VAL A 5 -16.96 -6.88 -12.67
CA VAL A 5 -17.09 -5.93 -13.77
C VAL A 5 -15.68 -5.66 -14.27
N GLN A 6 -15.28 -6.34 -15.33
CA GLN A 6 -14.13 -5.94 -16.15
C GLN A 6 -14.51 -4.62 -16.81
N CYS A 7 -13.79 -3.55 -16.49
CA CYS A 7 -13.92 -2.29 -17.20
C CYS A 7 -13.17 -2.45 -18.54
N GLU A 8 -13.87 -2.88 -19.56
CA GLU A 8 -13.42 -2.73 -20.94
C GLU A 8 -13.72 -1.29 -21.35
N MET A 9 -12.70 -0.48 -21.57
CA MET A 9 -12.84 0.84 -22.16
C MET A 9 -13.03 0.69 -23.66
N GLU A 10 -14.24 0.48 -24.10
CA GLU A 10 -14.63 0.85 -25.47
C GLU A 10 -15.12 2.30 -25.44
N TRP A 11 -14.46 3.16 -26.18
CA TRP A 11 -14.93 4.51 -26.49
C TRP A 11 -16.07 4.40 -27.51
N GLY A 12 -17.23 4.01 -27.05
CA GLY A 12 -18.48 4.00 -27.78
C GLY A 12 -19.56 4.64 -26.92
N GLU A 13 -20.49 5.35 -27.56
CA GLU A 13 -21.68 5.89 -26.90
C GLU A 13 -22.42 4.76 -26.19
N THR A 14 -22.16 4.62 -24.89
CA THR A 14 -22.89 3.66 -24.07
C THR A 14 -24.25 4.27 -23.77
N GLU A 15 -25.30 3.73 -24.38
CA GLU A 15 -26.66 3.95 -23.89
C GLU A 15 -26.65 3.67 -22.37
N LEU A 16 -27.02 4.68 -21.58
CA LEU A 16 -27.21 4.58 -20.14
C LEU A 16 -28.38 3.61 -19.88
N SER A 17 -28.07 2.30 -19.90
CA SER A 17 -29.03 1.29 -19.49
C SER A 17 -29.23 1.41 -17.98
N GLU A 18 -30.49 1.61 -17.61
CA GLU A 18 -31.08 1.58 -16.27
C GLU A 18 -30.13 1.71 -15.09
N GLU A 19 -30.31 2.75 -14.30
CA GLU A 19 -29.52 3.20 -13.15
C GLU A 19 -28.95 2.05 -12.30
N ALA A 20 -27.73 1.65 -12.62
CA ALA A 20 -27.00 0.74 -11.74
C ALA A 20 -26.60 1.54 -10.48
N VAL A 21 -27.32 1.34 -9.40
CA VAL A 21 -27.00 1.94 -8.09
C VAL A 21 -25.91 1.10 -7.44
N TYR A 22 -24.78 1.73 -7.16
CA TYR A 22 -23.66 1.13 -6.43
C TYR A 22 -23.67 1.62 -4.98
N ASP A 23 -23.31 0.75 -4.04
CA ASP A 23 -23.16 1.10 -2.63
C ASP A 23 -21.97 2.05 -2.41
N LEU A 24 -20.93 1.92 -3.22
CA LEU A 24 -19.71 2.71 -3.12
C LEU A 24 -19.17 3.05 -4.50
N PHE A 25 -18.80 4.33 -4.68
CA PHE A 25 -18.06 4.80 -5.85
C PHE A 25 -16.68 5.28 -5.44
N VAL A 26 -15.61 4.64 -5.96
CA VAL A 26 -14.21 4.95 -5.65
C VAL A 26 -13.59 5.72 -6.81
N ILE A 27 -13.06 6.91 -6.52
CA ILE A 27 -12.35 7.73 -7.49
C ILE A 27 -10.85 7.56 -7.28
N GLY A 28 -10.17 7.02 -8.28
CA GLY A 28 -8.74 6.79 -8.30
C GLY A 28 -8.34 5.32 -8.12
N GLY A 29 -7.59 4.79 -9.09
CA GLY A 29 -7.11 3.41 -9.17
C GLY A 29 -5.68 3.23 -8.65
N GLY A 30 -5.23 4.03 -7.70
CA GLY A 30 -3.97 3.82 -6.98
C GLY A 30 -4.10 2.73 -5.90
N ILE A 31 -3.03 2.51 -5.11
CA ILE A 31 -3.00 1.47 -4.07
C ILE A 31 -4.16 1.60 -3.08
N ASN A 32 -4.50 2.82 -2.66
CA ASN A 32 -5.58 3.07 -1.72
C ASN A 32 -6.95 2.78 -2.33
N GLY A 33 -7.23 3.28 -3.54
CA GLY A 33 -8.50 3.06 -4.21
C GLY A 33 -8.76 1.58 -4.51
N CYS A 34 -7.76 0.88 -5.01
CA CYS A 34 -7.83 -0.56 -5.24
C CYS A 34 -8.02 -1.34 -3.93
N GLY A 35 -7.34 -0.93 -2.84
CA GLY A 35 -7.48 -1.54 -1.53
C GLY A 35 -8.89 -1.38 -0.96
N ILE A 36 -9.43 -0.16 -1.02
CA ILE A 36 -10.80 0.16 -0.56
C ILE A 36 -11.84 -0.63 -1.38
N ALA A 37 -11.70 -0.61 -2.71
CA ALA A 37 -12.63 -1.33 -3.58
C ALA A 37 -12.62 -2.83 -3.30
N ARG A 38 -11.43 -3.43 -3.15
CA ARG A 38 -11.27 -4.85 -2.83
C ARG A 38 -11.90 -5.21 -1.48
N ASP A 39 -11.65 -4.42 -0.43
CA ASP A 39 -12.21 -4.66 0.90
C ASP A 39 -13.72 -4.55 0.89
N ALA A 40 -14.27 -3.51 0.26
CA ALA A 40 -15.71 -3.30 0.16
C ALA A 40 -16.40 -4.46 -0.59
N VAL A 41 -15.86 -4.90 -1.73
CA VAL A 41 -16.39 -6.07 -2.46
C VAL A 41 -16.31 -7.34 -1.61
N GLY A 42 -15.21 -7.51 -0.86
CA GLY A 42 -15.04 -8.64 0.06
C GLY A 42 -16.10 -8.67 1.18
N ARG A 43 -16.60 -7.52 1.57
CA ARG A 43 -17.70 -7.35 2.55
C ARG A 43 -19.10 -7.48 1.93
N GLY A 44 -19.18 -7.62 0.61
CA GLY A 44 -20.44 -7.83 -0.11
C GLY A 44 -21.09 -6.58 -0.67
N TYR A 45 -20.42 -5.41 -0.61
CA TYR A 45 -20.89 -4.19 -1.24
C TYR A 45 -20.70 -4.22 -2.75
N SER A 46 -21.61 -3.56 -3.47
CA SER A 46 -21.45 -3.26 -4.89
C SER A 46 -20.56 -2.02 -5.05
N VAL A 47 -19.50 -2.13 -5.85
CA VAL A 47 -18.50 -1.06 -5.97
C VAL A 47 -18.27 -0.72 -7.43
N ALA A 48 -18.30 0.57 -7.75
CA ALA A 48 -17.77 1.12 -8.99
C ALA A 48 -16.46 1.86 -8.69
N LEU A 49 -15.46 1.70 -9.56
CA LEU A 49 -14.19 2.40 -9.47
C LEU A 49 -13.89 3.09 -10.80
N ALA A 50 -13.52 4.36 -10.73
CA ALA A 50 -13.09 5.14 -11.88
C ALA A 50 -11.63 5.60 -11.71
N GLU A 51 -10.83 5.44 -12.77
CA GLU A 51 -9.47 5.93 -12.85
C GLU A 51 -9.31 6.80 -14.11
N MET A 52 -8.65 7.94 -13.96
CA MET A 52 -8.49 8.93 -15.03
C MET A 52 -7.51 8.46 -16.12
N LYS A 53 -6.56 7.61 -15.78
CA LYS A 53 -5.50 7.13 -16.68
C LYS A 53 -5.44 5.61 -16.66
N ASP A 54 -4.40 5.07 -16.05
CA ASP A 54 -4.20 3.64 -15.86
C ASP A 54 -4.03 3.35 -14.37
N PHE A 55 -4.35 2.13 -13.95
CA PHE A 55 -4.19 1.70 -12.57
C PHE A 55 -2.75 1.92 -12.11
N ALA A 56 -2.60 2.45 -10.90
CA ALA A 56 -1.32 2.74 -10.26
C ALA A 56 -0.41 3.70 -11.03
N SER A 57 -0.87 4.39 -12.06
CA SER A 57 -0.05 5.27 -12.93
C SER A 57 0.49 6.53 -12.25
N GLY A 58 -0.10 6.94 -11.13
CA GLY A 58 0.32 8.11 -10.35
C GLY A 58 1.39 7.80 -9.31
N THR A 59 1.15 8.19 -8.05
CA THR A 59 2.08 8.01 -6.92
C THR A 59 2.52 6.57 -6.72
N SER A 60 1.63 5.60 -6.93
CA SER A 60 1.95 4.17 -6.77
C SER A 60 3.06 3.70 -7.73
N SER A 61 3.13 4.24 -8.95
CA SER A 61 4.23 3.97 -9.89
C SER A 61 5.49 4.75 -9.55
N ALA A 62 5.37 5.98 -9.06
CA ALA A 62 6.49 6.87 -8.74
C ALA A 62 7.13 6.57 -7.38
N ALA A 63 6.47 5.81 -6.51
CA ALA A 63 7.00 5.41 -5.21
C ALA A 63 8.17 4.42 -5.34
N THR A 64 9.00 4.35 -4.31
CA THR A 64 10.12 3.39 -4.24
C THR A 64 9.69 1.93 -4.20
N LYS A 65 8.39 1.67 -4.00
CA LYS A 65 7.78 0.34 -3.83
C LYS A 65 8.37 -0.47 -2.66
N LEU A 66 8.93 0.25 -1.69
CA LEU A 66 9.48 -0.31 -0.48
C LEU A 66 8.39 -0.38 0.59
N ILE A 67 8.10 -1.58 1.05
CA ILE A 67 7.17 -1.82 2.16
C ILE A 67 7.99 -1.92 3.44
N HIS A 68 7.85 -0.94 4.34
CA HIS A 68 8.68 -0.83 5.54
C HIS A 68 7.93 -0.19 6.70
N GLY A 69 8.37 -0.44 7.92
CA GLY A 69 7.81 0.16 9.14
C GLY A 69 8.27 1.59 9.41
N GLY A 70 9.10 2.19 8.54
CA GLY A 70 9.56 3.57 8.71
C GLY A 70 10.53 3.73 9.87
N LEU A 71 11.70 3.12 9.80
CA LEU A 71 12.77 3.17 10.82
C LEU A 71 13.03 4.59 11.37
N ARG A 72 12.88 5.62 10.52
CA ARG A 72 13.06 7.02 10.90
C ARG A 72 12.05 7.48 11.97
N TYR A 73 10.86 6.91 12.03
CA TYR A 73 9.86 7.28 13.02
C TYR A 73 10.24 6.88 14.44
N LEU A 74 11.15 5.91 14.64
CA LEU A 74 11.69 5.59 15.95
C LEU A 74 12.44 6.78 16.58
N GLU A 75 12.99 7.68 15.77
CA GLU A 75 13.66 8.90 16.23
C GLU A 75 12.69 9.90 16.85
N HIS A 76 11.41 9.79 16.48
CA HIS A 76 10.32 10.62 16.99
C HIS A 76 9.50 9.89 18.05
N TYR A 77 10.00 8.74 18.53
CA TYR A 77 9.34 7.91 19.56
C TYR A 77 7.95 7.37 19.12
N GLU A 78 7.69 7.32 17.81
CA GLU A 78 6.43 6.82 17.23
C GLU A 78 6.41 5.28 17.14
N PHE A 79 6.67 4.61 18.27
CA PHE A 79 6.77 3.15 18.35
C PHE A 79 5.49 2.44 17.90
N ARG A 80 4.34 3.01 18.24
CA ARG A 80 3.05 2.46 17.85
C ARG A 80 2.88 2.45 16.33
N LEU A 81 3.19 3.58 15.68
CA LEU A 81 3.11 3.71 14.22
C LEU A 81 4.04 2.72 13.53
N VAL A 82 5.28 2.57 14.02
CA VAL A 82 6.25 1.61 13.48
C VAL A 82 5.74 0.19 13.62
N ARG A 83 5.21 -0.17 14.79
CA ARG A 83 4.66 -1.51 15.04
C ARG A 83 3.48 -1.81 14.12
N GLU A 84 2.52 -0.90 14.00
CA GLU A 84 1.36 -1.06 13.11
C GLU A 84 1.82 -1.26 11.65
N ALA A 85 2.77 -0.44 11.17
CA ALA A 85 3.32 -0.56 9.82
C ALA A 85 4.09 -1.87 9.58
N LEU A 86 4.79 -2.39 10.59
CA LEU A 86 5.48 -3.69 10.51
C LEU A 86 4.48 -4.85 10.46
N MET A 87 3.41 -4.79 11.24
CA MET A 87 2.33 -5.78 11.19
C MET A 87 1.67 -5.81 9.80
N GLU A 88 1.34 -4.64 9.25
CA GLU A 88 0.80 -4.53 7.89
C GLU A 88 1.76 -5.04 6.82
N ARG A 89 3.07 -4.84 6.98
CA ARG A 89 4.09 -5.42 6.11
C ARG A 89 4.01 -6.94 6.05
N GLU A 90 3.88 -7.60 7.20
CA GLU A 90 3.77 -9.06 7.27
C GLU A 90 2.47 -9.56 6.61
N ILE A 91 1.36 -8.85 6.82
CA ILE A 91 0.08 -9.16 6.18
C ILE A 91 0.20 -9.04 4.65
N LEU A 92 0.78 -7.95 4.16
CA LEU A 92 0.99 -7.75 2.72
C LEU A 92 1.93 -8.79 2.13
N TRP A 93 2.99 -9.15 2.84
CA TRP A 93 3.92 -10.21 2.40
C TRP A 93 3.22 -11.56 2.31
N ALA A 94 2.43 -11.93 3.31
CA ALA A 94 1.66 -13.17 3.29
C ALA A 94 0.60 -13.19 2.17
N MET A 95 0.00 -12.02 1.87
CA MET A 95 -1.03 -11.88 0.84
C MET A 95 -0.46 -11.91 -0.58
N ALA A 96 0.73 -11.38 -0.80
CA ALA A 96 1.34 -11.22 -2.12
C ALA A 96 2.80 -11.70 -2.18
N PRO A 97 3.11 -12.96 -1.79
CA PRO A 97 4.49 -13.46 -1.71
C PRO A 97 5.18 -13.55 -3.08
N HIS A 98 4.40 -13.52 -4.15
CA HIS A 98 4.92 -13.58 -5.53
C HIS A 98 5.50 -12.25 -6.03
N ILE A 99 5.20 -11.13 -5.37
CA ILE A 99 5.71 -9.79 -5.75
C ILE A 99 6.44 -9.06 -4.63
N ILE A 100 6.45 -9.59 -3.42
CA ILE A 100 7.09 -8.96 -2.24
C ILE A 100 8.28 -9.84 -1.82
N TRP A 101 9.49 -9.25 -1.84
CA TRP A 101 10.73 -9.93 -1.54
C TRP A 101 11.51 -9.22 -0.44
N PRO A 102 12.08 -9.94 0.53
CA PRO A 102 12.98 -9.33 1.51
C PRO A 102 14.19 -8.69 0.83
N MET A 103 14.48 -7.43 1.14
CA MET A 103 15.60 -6.71 0.61
C MET A 103 16.59 -6.36 1.71
N ARG A 104 17.89 -6.61 1.45
CA ARG A 104 18.96 -6.23 2.37
C ARG A 104 19.30 -4.76 2.21
N PHE A 105 19.35 -4.04 3.33
CA PHE A 105 19.79 -2.66 3.39
C PHE A 105 21.19 -2.57 3.99
N VAL A 106 22.00 -1.69 3.42
CA VAL A 106 23.28 -1.30 3.98
C VAL A 106 23.18 0.12 4.50
N LEU A 107 23.37 0.30 5.79
CA LEU A 107 23.44 1.61 6.42
C LEU A 107 24.91 2.01 6.58
N PRO A 108 25.43 2.93 5.76
CA PRO A 108 26.83 3.35 5.87
C PRO A 108 27.01 4.24 7.11
N PHE A 109 28.10 3.98 7.84
CA PHE A 109 28.53 4.80 8.97
C PHE A 109 29.76 5.58 8.60
N HIS A 110 29.75 6.88 8.85
CA HIS A 110 30.90 7.76 8.66
C HIS A 110 31.49 8.17 10.01
N LYS A 111 32.82 8.27 10.08
CA LYS A 111 33.48 8.90 11.22
C LYS A 111 33.07 10.37 11.27
N GLY A 112 32.45 10.79 12.39
CA GLY A 112 31.87 12.14 12.52
C GLY A 112 30.40 12.26 12.16
N GLY A 113 29.68 11.16 11.91
CA GLY A 113 28.24 11.15 11.77
C GLY A 113 27.53 11.60 13.04
N ILE A 114 26.36 12.22 12.90
CA ILE A 114 25.56 12.81 13.99
C ILE A 114 25.17 11.77 15.04
N ARG A 115 25.16 10.48 14.69
CA ARG A 115 24.71 9.38 15.56
C ARG A 115 25.75 8.30 15.74
N PRO A 116 25.98 7.88 16.98
CA PRO A 116 26.89 6.80 17.27
C PRO A 116 26.31 5.44 16.78
N ALA A 117 27.19 4.55 16.32
CA ALA A 117 26.81 3.25 15.77
C ALA A 117 25.99 2.38 16.73
N TRP A 118 26.24 2.49 18.03
CA TRP A 118 25.49 1.73 19.04
C TRP A 118 24.01 2.13 19.09
N LEU A 119 23.70 3.43 18.93
CA LEU A 119 22.32 3.92 18.93
C LEU A 119 21.55 3.40 17.71
N ILE A 120 22.20 3.36 16.55
CA ILE A 120 21.56 2.82 15.33
C ILE A 120 21.36 1.31 15.47
N ARG A 121 22.31 0.58 16.06
CA ARG A 121 22.15 -0.86 16.35
C ARG A 121 20.97 -1.11 17.31
N LEU A 122 20.84 -0.28 18.34
CA LEU A 122 19.70 -0.35 19.26
C LEU A 122 18.37 -0.08 18.54
N GLY A 123 18.33 0.93 17.67
CA GLY A 123 17.15 1.25 16.86
C GLY A 123 16.75 0.10 15.93
N LEU A 124 17.73 -0.53 15.26
CA LEU A 124 17.50 -1.70 14.42
C LEU A 124 17.02 -2.90 15.24
N PHE A 125 17.62 -3.14 16.40
CA PHE A 125 17.17 -4.20 17.31
C PHE A 125 15.72 -3.99 17.74
N LEU A 126 15.33 -2.76 18.13
CA LEU A 126 13.94 -2.44 18.47
C LEU A 126 13.01 -2.61 17.26
N TYR A 127 13.45 -2.19 16.08
CA TYR A 127 12.69 -2.34 14.85
C TYR A 127 12.38 -3.80 14.49
N ASP A 128 13.31 -4.71 14.75
CA ASP A 128 13.15 -6.13 14.47
C ASP A 128 12.28 -6.86 15.53
N HIS A 129 11.99 -6.21 16.68
CA HIS A 129 11.27 -6.82 17.81
C HIS A 129 9.93 -6.12 18.11
N LEU A 130 9.55 -5.10 17.35
CA LEU A 130 8.25 -4.43 17.44
C LEU A 130 7.19 -5.16 16.63
#